data_52425387ea790b4f483f03fd6a5480c4
#
_entry.id   52425387ea790b4f483f03fd6a5480c4
#
_cell.length_a   1.000
_cell.length_b   1.000
_cell.length_c   1.000
_cell.angle_alpha   90.00
_cell.angle_beta   90.00
_cell.angle_gamma   90.00
#
_symmetry.space_group_name_H-M   'P 1'
#
loop_
_entity.id
_entity.type
_entity.pdbx_description
1 polymer ?
#
loop_
_entity_poly.entity_id
_entity_poly.type
_entity_poly.pdbx_seq_one_letter_code
_entity_poly.pdbx_strand_id
1 'polypeptide(L)' 'LLDNQDMCELLGITKRTLARYRQKKLVTYYMIDGRTYYKSSEVEAFLNQKGRRLPARLKNQMEN' A
#
# COMPACT_ATOMS: atom_id res chain seq x y z
N LEU A 1 -3.57 8.70 3.19
CA LEU A 1 -2.34 8.06 2.72
C LEU A 1 -1.96 6.90 3.63
N LEU A 2 -1.42 5.84 3.04
CA LEU A 2 -0.97 4.66 3.76
C LEU A 2 0.56 4.71 3.91
N ASP A 3 1.07 4.25 5.05
CA ASP A 3 2.52 4.14 5.24
C ASP A 3 2.99 2.70 4.97
N ASN A 4 4.30 2.45 5.19
CA ASN A 4 4.88 1.13 4.96
C ASN A 4 4.24 0.05 5.84
N GLN A 5 3.95 0.39 7.10
CA GLN A 5 3.35 -0.57 8.02
C GLN A 5 1.96 -0.96 7.56
N ASP A 6 1.15 0.02 7.15
CA ASP A 6 -0.18 -0.24 6.62
C ASP A 6 -0.12 -1.15 5.39
N MET A 7 0.83 -0.89 4.50
CA MET A 7 1.00 -1.69 3.30
C MET A 7 1.40 -3.12 3.63
N CYS A 8 2.31 -3.30 4.57
CA CYS A 8 2.73 -4.64 4.99
C CYS A 8 1.56 -5.43 5.57
N GLU A 9 0.76 -4.81 6.41
CA GLU A 9 -0.42 -5.46 6.99
C GLU A 9 -1.45 -5.80 5.90
N LEU A 10 -1.68 -4.87 5.01
CA LEU A 10 -2.68 -5.01 3.95
C LEU A 10 -2.32 -6.15 2.99
N LEU A 11 -1.05 -6.23 2.60
CA LEU A 11 -0.59 -7.22 1.64
C LEU A 11 -0.14 -8.51 2.30
N GLY A 12 0.02 -8.54 3.61
CA GLY A 12 0.51 -9.72 4.34
C GLY A 12 1.96 -10.01 4.01
N ILE A 13 2.78 -8.99 3.86
CA ILE A 13 4.20 -9.11 3.48
C ILE A 13 5.10 -8.39 4.47
N THR A 14 6.39 -8.68 4.38
CA THR A 14 7.39 -7.97 5.17
C THR A 14 7.79 -6.67 4.51
N LYS A 15 8.44 -5.78 5.29
CA LYS A 15 8.98 -4.52 4.75
C LYS A 15 9.98 -4.78 3.63
N ARG A 16 10.74 -5.85 3.74
CA ARG A 16 11.73 -6.23 2.73
C ARG A 16 11.05 -6.58 1.41
N THR A 17 9.97 -7.34 1.45
CA THR A 17 9.20 -7.69 0.26
C THR A 17 8.55 -6.44 -0.35
N LEU A 18 8.05 -5.54 0.50
CA LEU A 18 7.48 -4.28 0.04
C LEU A 18 8.54 -3.43 -0.67
N ALA A 19 9.76 -3.40 -0.15
CA ALA A 19 10.86 -2.67 -0.80
C ALA A 19 11.15 -3.24 -2.20
N ARG A 20 11.07 -4.55 -2.35
CA ARG A 20 11.22 -5.19 -3.66
C ARG A 20 10.11 -4.77 -4.62
N TYR A 21 8.88 -4.67 -4.12
CA TYR A 21 7.75 -4.22 -4.94
C TYR A 21 7.99 -2.80 -5.45
N ARG A 22 8.53 -1.91 -4.60
CA ARG A 22 8.88 -0.55 -5.03
C ARG A 22 9.97 -0.55 -6.10
N GLN A 23 11.02 -1.37 -5.91
CA GLN A 23 12.11 -1.46 -6.87
C GLN A 23 11.64 -1.95 -8.23
N LYS A 24 10.70 -2.89 -8.24
CA LYS A 24 10.14 -3.44 -9.48
C LYS A 24 9.03 -2.56 -10.06
N LYS A 25 8.72 -1.45 -9.39
CA LYS A 25 7.66 -0.52 -9.80
C LYS A 25 6.28 -1.19 -9.88
N LEU A 26 6.06 -2.17 -9.02
CA LEU A 26 4.77 -2.83 -8.91
C LEU A 26 3.76 -2.00 -8.13
N VAL A 27 4.24 -1.13 -7.25
CA VAL A 27 3.42 -0.20 -6.48
C VAL A 27 3.98 1.20 -6.64
N THR A 28 3.09 2.20 -6.67
CA THR A 28 3.48 3.60 -6.72
C THR A 28 3.59 4.14 -5.31
N TYR A 29 4.64 4.91 -5.05
CA TYR A 29 4.87 5.47 -3.71
C TYR A 29 5.31 6.92 -3.81
N TYR A 30 5.22 7.62 -2.68
CA TYR A 30 5.56 9.03 -2.57
C TYR A 30 6.41 9.26 -1.33
N MET A 31 7.43 10.11 -1.46
CA MET A 31 8.30 10.46 -0.35
C MET A 31 7.88 11.83 0.20
N ILE A 32 7.55 11.89 1.48
CA ILE A 32 7.17 13.13 2.17
C ILE A 32 7.97 13.19 3.47
N ASP A 33 8.80 14.22 3.62
CA ASP A 33 9.64 14.42 4.81
C ASP A 33 10.46 13.17 5.18
N GLY A 34 11.03 12.51 4.17
CA GLY A 34 11.83 11.32 4.38
C GLY A 34 11.05 10.05 4.68
N ARG A 35 9.72 10.10 4.62
CA ARG A 35 8.87 8.94 4.85
C ARG A 35 8.17 8.53 3.56
N THR A 36 7.92 7.24 3.44
CA THR A 36 7.26 6.68 2.27
C THR A 36 5.76 6.55 2.51
N TYR A 37 4.98 7.03 1.55
CA TYR A 37 3.52 6.96 1.60
C TYR A 37 2.96 6.41 0.30
N TYR A 38 1.75 5.87 0.36
CA TYR A 38 1.06 5.26 -0.77
C TYR A 38 -0.35 5.86 -0.86
N LYS A 39 -0.80 6.16 -2.07
CA LYS A 39 -2.17 6.65 -2.27
C LYS A 39 -3.15 5.48 -2.17
N SER A 40 -4.21 5.67 -1.41
CA SER A 40 -5.22 4.65 -1.20
C SER A 40 -5.87 4.18 -2.51
N SER A 41 -6.14 5.11 -3.43
CA SER A 41 -6.76 4.76 -4.71
C SER A 41 -5.86 3.84 -5.55
N GLU A 42 -4.56 4.10 -5.56
CA GLU A 42 -3.60 3.29 -6.29
C GLU A 42 -3.41 1.92 -5.65
N VAL A 43 -3.41 1.87 -4.33
CA VAL A 43 -3.33 0.60 -3.59
C VAL A 43 -4.57 -0.25 -3.85
N GLU A 44 -5.74 0.37 -3.86
CA GLU A 44 -6.99 -0.32 -4.15
C GLU A 44 -6.95 -0.95 -5.55
N ALA A 45 -6.48 -0.20 -6.55
CA ALA A 45 -6.34 -0.70 -7.91
C ALA A 45 -5.39 -1.89 -7.97
N PHE A 46 -4.26 -1.81 -7.26
CA PHE A 46 -3.30 -2.90 -7.18
C PHE A 46 -3.92 -4.16 -6.57
N LEU A 47 -4.68 -4.00 -5.49
CA LEU A 47 -5.34 -5.12 -4.82
C LEU A 47 -6.41 -5.76 -5.71
N ASN A 48 -7.15 -4.95 -6.43
CA ASN A 48 -8.18 -5.44 -7.35
C ASN A 48 -7.55 -6.33 -8.44
N GLN A 49 -6.39 -5.95 -8.94
CA GLN A 49 -5.66 -6.76 -9.92
C GLN A 49 -5.24 -8.10 -9.34
N LYS A 50 -4.98 -8.15 -8.03
CA LYS A 50 -4.58 -9.38 -7.34
C LYS A 50 -5.77 -10.19 -6.82
N GLY A 51 -7.00 -9.72 -7.06
CA GLY A 51 -8.20 -10.40 -6.56
C GLY A 51 -8.40 -10.27 -5.07
N ARG A 52 -7.75 -9.31 -4.41
CA ARG A 52 -7.86 -9.08 -2.97
C ARG A 52 -8.74 -7.89 -2.67
N ARG A 53 -9.42 -7.95 -1.52
CA ARG A 53 -10.23 -6.85 -1.03
C ARG A 53 -9.58 -6.23 0.20
N LEU A 54 -9.81 -4.94 0.38
CA LEU A 54 -9.32 -4.23 1.56
C LEU A 54 -10.08 -4.67 2.81
N PRO A 55 -9.38 -4.84 3.95
CA PRO A 55 -10.07 -4.97 5.24
C PRO A 55 -10.92 -3.72 5.51
N ALA A 56 -12.07 -3.91 6.15
CA ALA A 56 -13.00 -2.80 6.44
C ALA A 56 -12.30 -1.67 7.20
N ARG A 57 -11.40 -2.02 8.12
CA ARG A 57 -10.64 -1.07 8.91
C ARG A 57 -9.83 -0.10 8.03
N LEU A 58 -9.13 -0.62 7.04
CA LEU A 58 -8.30 0.19 6.16
C LEU A 58 -9.14 0.91 5.10
N LYS A 59 -10.24 0.31 4.68
CA LYS A 59 -11.15 0.95 3.75
C LYS A 59 -11.71 2.24 4.34
N ASN A 60 -12.04 2.24 5.63
CA ASN A 60 -12.53 3.44 6.30
C ASN A 60 -11.48 4.55 6.32
N GLN A 61 -10.21 4.21 6.47
CA GLN A 61 -9.13 5.19 6.38
C GLN A 61 -9.02 5.79 4.99
N MET A 62 -9.28 4.99 3.97
CA MET A 62 -9.18 5.43 2.59
C MET A 62 -10.31 6.35 2.17
N GLU A 63 -11.47 6.24 2.80
CA GLU A 63 -12.63 7.05 2.47
C GLU A 63 -12.56 8.46 3.05
N ASN A 64 -11.62 8.72 3.92
CA ASN A 64 -11.44 10.04 4.54
C ASN A 64 -10.43 10.91 3.74
#